data_6ad2356e49bd1846a835c72f63d0d304
#
_entry.id   6ad2356e49bd1846a835c72f63d0d304
#
_cell.length_a   1.000
_cell.length_b   1.000
_cell.length_c   1.000
_cell.angle_alpha   90.00
_cell.angle_beta   90.00
_cell.angle_gamma   90.00
#
_symmetry.space_group_name_H-M   'P 1'
#
loop_
_entity.id
_entity.type
_entity.pdbx_description
1 polymer ?
#
loop_
_entity_poly.entity_id
_entity_poly.type
_entity_poly.pdbx_seq_one_letter_code
_entity_poly.pdbx_strand_id
1 'polypeptide(L)'
;MKMQGTLSQQVEAYHNWKKELIRQIGRYRLWLQDNDLFSEDVSTRIRNGLELLIEDELTIAFAGEYSRGKTELINALFFSGYGQRMLPSQAGRTTMCPTELFYDRSANQNYLLLLPIETRTGELSLQQLRKQPEHWVRHDLDEHDPEVMREVLAEVARTKSVTPQQARKLGFDEDMLEHDRSNPGNVLVPAWRNAQISIRHPLFERGLRILDTPGLNALGSEPELTIS
;
A
#
# COMPACT_ATOMS: atom_id res chain seq x y z
N MET A 1 -1.73 -15.84 -29.66
CA MET A 1 -0.41 -15.27 -29.96
C MET A 1 0.56 -15.84 -28.93
N LYS A 2 1.47 -16.76 -29.30
CA LYS A 2 2.44 -17.35 -28.36
C LYS A 2 3.53 -16.30 -28.11
N MET A 3 3.59 -15.78 -26.91
CA MET A 3 4.73 -14.93 -26.47
C MET A 3 5.95 -15.83 -26.25
N GLN A 4 6.85 -15.87 -27.24
CA GLN A 4 8.14 -16.53 -27.14
C GLN A 4 9.19 -15.46 -26.81
N GLY A 5 9.73 -15.49 -25.61
CA GLY A 5 10.78 -14.59 -25.14
C GLY A 5 11.00 -14.74 -23.62
N THR A 6 12.19 -14.38 -23.15
CA THR A 6 12.46 -14.31 -21.70
C THR A 6 11.61 -13.22 -21.05
N LEU A 7 11.34 -13.33 -19.76
CA LEU A 7 10.56 -12.31 -19.02
C LEU A 7 11.11 -10.89 -19.25
N SER A 8 12.42 -10.73 -19.26
CA SER A 8 13.07 -9.43 -19.54
C SER A 8 12.73 -8.87 -20.93
N GLN A 9 12.70 -9.72 -21.97
CA GLN A 9 12.33 -9.29 -23.33
C GLN A 9 10.85 -8.90 -23.41
N GLN A 10 10.00 -9.60 -22.69
CA GLN A 10 8.56 -9.27 -22.64
C GLN A 10 8.32 -7.94 -21.92
N VAL A 11 9.03 -7.69 -20.82
CA VAL A 11 8.97 -6.40 -20.09
C VAL A 11 9.48 -5.26 -20.96
N GLU A 12 10.60 -5.44 -21.67
CA GLU A 12 11.13 -4.43 -22.58
C GLU A 12 10.18 -4.12 -23.75
N ALA A 13 9.60 -5.18 -24.34
CA ALA A 13 8.60 -5.02 -25.40
C ALA A 13 7.35 -4.26 -24.91
N TYR A 14 6.90 -4.53 -23.68
CA TYR A 14 5.81 -3.80 -23.04
C TYR A 14 6.14 -2.31 -22.85
N HIS A 15 7.31 -2.00 -22.30
CA HIS A 15 7.74 -0.61 -22.13
C HIS A 15 7.85 0.15 -23.46
N ASN A 16 8.35 -0.49 -24.49
CA ASN A 16 8.43 0.12 -25.82
C ASN A 16 7.05 0.37 -26.42
N TRP A 17 6.14 -0.61 -26.33
CA TRP A 17 4.75 -0.48 -26.74
C TRP A 17 4.06 0.68 -26.00
N LYS A 18 4.25 0.77 -24.70
CA LYS A 18 3.67 1.82 -23.86
C LYS A 18 4.16 3.21 -24.24
N LYS A 19 5.48 3.39 -24.43
CA LYS A 19 6.06 4.67 -24.91
C LYS A 19 5.45 5.08 -26.24
N GLU A 20 5.28 4.13 -27.15
CA GLU A 20 4.66 4.39 -28.44
C GLU A 20 3.19 4.77 -28.30
N LEU A 21 2.44 4.09 -27.43
CA LEU A 21 1.04 4.41 -27.16
C LEU A 21 0.89 5.83 -26.62
N ILE A 22 1.68 6.22 -25.62
CA ILE A 22 1.70 7.59 -25.07
C ILE A 22 1.97 8.62 -26.18
N ARG A 23 2.93 8.33 -27.07
CA ARG A 23 3.25 9.19 -28.19
C ARG A 23 2.09 9.34 -29.18
N GLN A 24 1.38 8.25 -29.48
CA GLN A 24 0.22 8.26 -30.38
C GLN A 24 -0.97 9.02 -29.77
N ILE A 25 -1.21 8.84 -28.45
CA ILE A 25 -2.26 9.60 -27.75
C ILE A 25 -1.93 11.12 -27.79
N GLY A 26 -0.67 11.48 -27.62
CA GLY A 26 -0.23 12.88 -27.76
C GLY A 26 -0.50 13.47 -29.15
N ARG A 27 -0.22 12.69 -30.22
CA ARG A 27 -0.53 13.09 -31.61
C ARG A 27 -2.03 13.20 -31.84
N TYR A 28 -2.82 12.25 -31.33
CA TYR A 28 -4.27 12.27 -31.44
C TYR A 28 -4.87 13.49 -30.72
N ARG A 29 -4.32 13.86 -29.55
CA ARG A 29 -4.72 15.08 -28.84
C ARG A 29 -4.49 16.34 -29.69
N LEU A 30 -3.32 16.49 -30.33
CA LEU A 30 -3.02 17.61 -31.20
C LEU A 30 -3.98 17.63 -32.41
N TRP A 31 -4.22 16.48 -33.04
CA TRP A 31 -5.14 16.39 -34.15
C TRP A 31 -6.58 16.80 -33.77
N LEU A 32 -7.05 16.42 -32.57
CA LEU A 32 -8.36 16.85 -32.07
C LEU A 32 -8.42 18.38 -31.87
N GLN A 33 -7.33 18.98 -31.37
CA GLN A 33 -7.23 20.45 -31.22
C GLN A 33 -7.26 21.15 -32.56
N ASP A 34 -6.51 20.66 -33.54
CA ASP A 34 -6.44 21.25 -34.89
C ASP A 34 -7.75 21.15 -35.68
N ASN A 35 -8.66 20.25 -35.29
CA ASN A 35 -9.95 20.03 -35.94
C ASN A 35 -11.16 20.50 -35.12
N ASP A 36 -10.95 21.32 -34.06
CA ASP A 36 -11.99 21.83 -33.16
C ASP A 36 -12.86 20.74 -32.49
N LEU A 37 -12.30 19.53 -32.31
CA LEU A 37 -12.97 18.39 -31.68
C LEU A 37 -12.56 18.17 -30.21
N PHE A 38 -11.74 19.05 -29.66
CA PHE A 38 -11.17 18.94 -28.33
C PHE A 38 -12.09 19.58 -27.27
N SER A 39 -13.08 18.82 -26.80
CA SER A 39 -13.96 19.22 -25.71
C SER A 39 -13.33 18.99 -24.33
N GLU A 40 -13.91 19.58 -23.28
CA GLU A 40 -13.44 19.39 -21.90
C GLU A 40 -13.58 17.93 -21.43
N ASP A 41 -14.65 17.23 -21.81
CA ASP A 41 -14.83 15.80 -21.56
C ASP A 41 -13.74 14.95 -22.22
N VAL A 42 -13.46 15.20 -23.49
CA VAL A 42 -12.37 14.51 -24.22
C VAL A 42 -11.01 14.80 -23.61
N SER A 43 -10.75 16.05 -23.22
CA SER A 43 -9.51 16.44 -22.53
C SER A 43 -9.33 15.67 -21.22
N THR A 44 -10.39 15.54 -20.43
CA THR A 44 -10.37 14.86 -19.14
C THR A 44 -10.14 13.36 -19.32
N ARG A 45 -10.80 12.72 -20.29
CA ARG A 45 -10.62 11.29 -20.62
C ARG A 45 -9.19 10.99 -21.08
N ILE A 46 -8.63 11.84 -21.96
CA ILE A 46 -7.25 11.69 -22.45
C ILE A 46 -6.26 11.86 -21.31
N ARG A 47 -6.46 12.87 -20.45
CA ARG A 47 -5.59 13.11 -19.29
C ARG A 47 -5.60 11.91 -18.33
N ASN A 48 -6.77 11.44 -17.93
CA ASN A 48 -6.89 10.30 -17.02
C ASN A 48 -6.26 9.03 -17.62
N GLY A 49 -6.48 8.78 -18.92
CA GLY A 49 -5.86 7.65 -19.60
C GLY A 49 -4.34 7.75 -19.69
N LEU A 50 -3.78 8.96 -19.90
CA LEU A 50 -2.34 9.20 -19.88
C LEU A 50 -1.76 9.03 -18.46
N GLU A 51 -2.43 9.54 -17.42
CA GLU A 51 -2.02 9.38 -16.03
C GLU A 51 -1.90 7.89 -15.68
N LEU A 52 -2.92 7.08 -15.98
CA LEU A 52 -2.89 5.62 -15.77
C LEU A 52 -1.75 4.92 -16.54
N LEU A 53 -1.46 5.39 -17.76
CA LEU A 53 -0.33 4.85 -18.54
C LEU A 53 1.02 5.30 -17.99
N ILE A 54 1.14 6.51 -17.45
CA ILE A 54 2.40 7.06 -16.94
C ILE A 54 2.75 6.47 -15.57
N GLU A 55 1.78 6.30 -14.70
CA GLU A 55 1.98 5.76 -13.36
C GLU A 55 2.60 4.37 -13.36
N ASP A 56 2.32 3.55 -14.40
CA ASP A 56 2.94 2.22 -14.64
C ASP A 56 3.04 1.34 -13.39
N GLU A 57 2.05 1.41 -12.56
CA GLU A 57 2.00 0.68 -11.31
C GLU A 57 1.10 -0.55 -11.44
N LEU A 58 1.64 -1.69 -11.07
CA LEU A 58 0.87 -2.92 -10.91
C LEU A 58 0.67 -3.18 -9.42
N THR A 59 -0.55 -3.03 -8.94
CA THR A 59 -0.88 -3.36 -7.56
C THR A 59 -1.36 -4.80 -7.45
N ILE A 60 -0.70 -5.58 -6.59
CA ILE A 60 -1.12 -6.93 -6.21
C ILE A 60 -1.56 -6.91 -4.76
N ALA A 61 -2.85 -7.18 -4.51
CA ALA A 61 -3.38 -7.30 -3.17
C ALA A 61 -3.33 -8.76 -2.69
N PHE A 62 -2.74 -8.97 -1.52
CA PHE A 62 -2.74 -10.27 -0.84
C PHE A 62 -3.99 -10.36 0.04
N ALA A 63 -5.05 -10.94 -0.52
CA ALA A 63 -6.31 -11.17 0.18
C ALA A 63 -6.44 -12.63 0.63
N GLY A 64 -7.06 -12.85 1.76
CA GLY A 64 -7.30 -14.20 2.29
C GLY A 64 -7.70 -14.15 3.75
N GLU A 65 -8.16 -15.28 4.26
CA GLU A 65 -8.51 -15.41 5.67
C GLU A 65 -7.32 -15.07 6.58
N TYR A 66 -7.66 -14.75 7.80
CA TYR A 66 -6.71 -14.49 8.86
C TYR A 66 -5.75 -15.67 9.09
N SER A 67 -4.49 -15.36 9.41
CA SER A 67 -3.43 -16.35 9.74
C SER A 67 -3.12 -17.40 8.64
N ARG A 68 -3.39 -17.09 7.36
CA ARG A 68 -3.09 -17.98 6.21
C ARG A 68 -1.74 -17.72 5.56
N GLY A 69 -0.83 -17.05 6.26
CA GLY A 69 0.56 -16.86 5.80
C GLY A 69 0.77 -15.77 4.75
N LYS A 70 -0.17 -14.80 4.57
CA LYS A 70 -0.01 -13.69 3.63
C LYS A 70 1.30 -12.93 3.85
N THR A 71 1.50 -12.42 5.05
CA THR A 71 2.71 -11.67 5.43
C THR A 71 3.98 -12.54 5.37
N GLU A 72 3.89 -13.84 5.68
CA GLU A 72 5.00 -14.78 5.49
C GLU A 72 5.40 -14.92 4.02
N LEU A 73 4.41 -15.00 3.13
CA LEU A 73 4.67 -15.05 1.69
C LEU A 73 5.33 -13.74 1.22
N ILE A 74 4.88 -12.58 1.71
CA ILE A 74 5.50 -11.29 1.42
C ILE A 74 6.95 -11.25 1.93
N ASN A 75 7.21 -11.70 3.17
CA ASN A 75 8.56 -11.83 3.71
C ASN A 75 9.45 -12.72 2.82
N ALA A 76 8.94 -13.87 2.39
CA ALA A 76 9.68 -14.80 1.55
C ALA A 76 9.99 -14.24 0.15
N LEU A 77 9.07 -13.48 -0.44
CA LEU A 77 9.23 -12.95 -1.80
C LEU A 77 10.12 -11.70 -1.85
N PHE A 78 9.97 -10.79 -0.89
CA PHE A 78 10.56 -9.46 -0.98
C PHE A 78 11.67 -9.19 0.04
N PHE A 79 11.74 -9.98 1.11
CA PHE A 79 12.71 -9.78 2.19
C PHE A 79 13.66 -10.98 2.40
N SER A 80 13.63 -11.99 1.54
CA SER A 80 14.49 -13.17 1.66
C SER A 80 15.99 -12.84 1.69
N GLY A 81 16.40 -11.74 1.04
CA GLY A 81 17.80 -11.30 1.01
C GLY A 81 18.34 -10.81 2.37
N TYR A 82 17.48 -10.50 3.33
CA TYR A 82 17.89 -10.06 4.67
C TYR A 82 18.15 -11.23 5.64
N GLY A 83 17.89 -12.48 5.24
CA GLY A 83 18.14 -13.67 6.06
C GLY A 83 17.25 -13.81 7.29
N GLN A 84 16.31 -12.87 7.50
CA GLN A 84 15.38 -12.84 8.61
C GLN A 84 14.01 -12.29 8.19
N ARG A 85 12.99 -12.49 9.03
CA ARG A 85 11.66 -11.91 8.80
C ARG A 85 11.68 -10.41 9.10
N MET A 86 11.33 -9.61 8.13
CA MET A 86 11.31 -8.15 8.25
C MET A 86 9.94 -7.63 8.69
N LEU A 87 8.86 -8.13 8.08
CA LEU A 87 7.52 -7.79 8.51
C LEU A 87 7.05 -8.71 9.64
N PRO A 88 6.40 -8.14 10.68
CA PRO A 88 5.90 -8.93 11.80
C PRO A 88 4.80 -9.90 11.32
N SER A 89 5.03 -11.19 11.57
CA SER A 89 4.09 -12.25 11.26
C SER A 89 4.08 -13.23 12.43
N GLN A 90 3.19 -13.03 13.38
CA GLN A 90 3.02 -13.95 14.52
C GLN A 90 1.68 -14.70 14.40
N ALA A 91 1.63 -15.90 14.96
CA ALA A 91 0.38 -16.60 15.16
C ALA A 91 -0.46 -15.82 16.19
N GLY A 92 -1.47 -15.13 15.72
CA GLY A 92 -2.24 -14.16 16.48
C GLY A 92 -2.57 -12.96 15.58
N ARG A 93 -3.44 -12.05 15.94
CA ARG A 93 -3.97 -10.94 15.12
C ARG A 93 -2.91 -9.90 14.70
N THR A 94 -1.90 -10.30 13.93
CA THR A 94 -0.70 -9.50 13.66
C THR A 94 -0.90 -8.42 12.60
N THR A 95 -1.74 -8.64 11.61
CA THR A 95 -1.92 -7.67 10.52
C THR A 95 -3.29 -7.02 10.63
N MET A 96 -3.43 -6.08 11.56
CA MET A 96 -4.64 -5.27 11.67
C MET A 96 -4.54 -3.95 10.91
N CYS A 97 -3.34 -3.57 10.46
CA CYS A 97 -3.07 -2.37 9.70
C CYS A 97 -2.80 -2.74 8.22
N PRO A 98 -3.61 -2.28 7.26
CA PRO A 98 -3.30 -2.41 5.84
C PRO A 98 -1.93 -1.82 5.54
N THR A 99 -1.08 -2.61 4.89
CA THR A 99 0.31 -2.23 4.62
C THR A 99 0.59 -2.29 3.13
N GLU A 100 1.08 -1.18 2.60
CA GLU A 100 1.46 -1.03 1.19
C GLU A 100 2.98 -1.04 1.06
N LEU A 101 3.53 -1.90 0.17
CA LEU A 101 4.95 -1.95 -0.14
C LEU A 101 5.16 -1.48 -1.58
N PHE A 102 6.11 -0.59 -1.77
CA PHE A 102 6.46 0.00 -3.07
C PHE A 102 7.87 0.60 -3.04
N TYR A 103 8.28 1.27 -4.09
CA TYR A 103 9.50 2.06 -4.12
C TYR A 103 9.22 3.47 -4.63
N ASP A 104 9.53 4.44 -3.79
CA ASP A 104 9.47 5.86 -4.14
C ASP A 104 10.80 6.29 -4.75
N ARG A 105 10.81 6.45 -6.08
CA ARG A 105 12.00 6.88 -6.84
C ARG A 105 12.42 8.32 -6.54
N SER A 106 11.53 9.12 -5.96
CA SER A 106 11.81 10.51 -5.60
C SER A 106 12.45 10.66 -4.22
N ALA A 107 12.33 9.63 -3.39
CA ALA A 107 12.93 9.63 -2.06
C ALA A 107 14.42 9.26 -2.12
N ASN A 108 15.22 9.93 -1.29
CA ASN A 108 16.65 9.67 -1.19
C ASN A 108 17.00 8.40 -0.40
N GLN A 109 16.05 7.87 0.36
CA GLN A 109 16.23 6.70 1.21
C GLN A 109 14.92 5.96 1.43
N ASN A 110 15.03 4.70 1.86
CA ASN A 110 13.89 3.88 2.24
C ASN A 110 13.20 4.45 3.48
N TYR A 111 11.88 4.26 3.59
CA TYR A 111 11.11 4.79 4.71
C TYR A 111 9.85 3.97 5.01
N LEU A 112 9.35 4.14 6.23
CA LEU A 112 8.05 3.70 6.69
C LEU A 112 7.21 4.93 7.03
N LEU A 113 6.01 5.04 6.47
CA LEU A 113 4.98 6.01 6.85
C LEU A 113 3.85 5.30 7.58
N LEU A 114 3.44 5.86 8.69
CA LEU A 114 2.38 5.33 9.54
C LEU A 114 1.29 6.37 9.74
N LEU A 115 0.06 6.04 9.36
CA LEU A 115 -1.10 6.92 9.57
C LEU A 115 -1.78 6.55 10.89
N PRO A 116 -1.87 7.45 11.88
CA PRO A 116 -2.50 7.16 13.16
C PRO A 116 -3.96 6.71 13.04
N ILE A 117 -4.37 5.75 13.89
CA ILE A 117 -5.72 5.19 13.87
C ILE A 117 -6.80 6.25 14.15
N GLU A 118 -6.48 7.29 14.91
CA GLU A 118 -7.38 8.39 15.25
C GLU A 118 -7.90 9.13 14.02
N THR A 119 -7.17 9.09 12.90
CA THR A 119 -7.59 9.70 11.64
C THR A 119 -8.86 9.07 11.05
N ARG A 120 -9.30 7.90 11.56
CA ARG A 120 -10.57 7.26 11.16
C ARG A 120 -11.79 8.06 11.62
N THR A 121 -11.66 8.83 12.69
CA THR A 121 -12.77 9.65 13.22
C THR A 121 -12.84 11.04 12.59
N GLY A 122 -11.87 11.38 11.74
CA GLY A 122 -11.88 12.64 11.00
C GLY A 122 -12.73 12.59 9.73
N GLU A 123 -12.94 13.76 9.13
CA GLU A 123 -13.73 13.91 7.90
C GLU A 123 -12.95 13.56 6.62
N LEU A 124 -11.63 13.45 6.73
CA LEU A 124 -10.76 13.23 5.57
C LEU A 124 -10.74 11.75 5.16
N SER A 125 -10.97 11.51 3.87
CA SER A 125 -10.78 10.19 3.27
C SER A 125 -9.29 9.78 3.27
N LEU A 126 -9.02 8.49 3.16
CA LEU A 126 -7.65 7.99 3.05
C LEU A 126 -6.91 8.58 1.84
N GLN A 127 -7.60 8.77 0.71
CA GLN A 127 -7.03 9.40 -0.49
C GLN A 127 -6.63 10.86 -0.26
N GLN A 128 -7.39 11.61 0.52
CA GLN A 128 -7.04 12.98 0.89
C GLN A 128 -5.85 13.00 1.85
N LEU A 129 -5.84 12.11 2.85
CA LEU A 129 -4.75 11.98 3.81
C LEU A 129 -3.43 11.54 3.15
N ARG A 130 -3.46 10.74 2.08
CA ARG A 130 -2.27 10.37 1.30
C ARG A 130 -1.55 11.58 0.69
N LYS A 131 -2.26 12.68 0.45
CA LYS A 131 -1.70 13.93 -0.10
C LYS A 131 -1.23 14.92 0.97
N GLN A 132 -1.36 14.57 2.24
CA GLN A 132 -1.06 15.44 3.39
C GLN A 132 -0.02 14.78 4.29
N PRO A 133 1.28 14.96 4.00
CA PRO A 133 2.37 14.30 4.72
C PRO A 133 2.38 14.59 6.22
N GLU A 134 1.84 15.72 6.65
CA GLU A 134 1.76 16.16 8.05
C GLU A 134 0.94 15.24 8.96
N HIS A 135 0.07 14.41 8.39
CA HIS A 135 -0.71 13.42 9.14
C HIS A 135 0.01 12.09 9.34
N TRP A 136 1.15 11.90 8.69
CA TRP A 136 1.89 10.65 8.71
C TRP A 136 3.11 10.75 9.62
N VAL A 137 3.34 9.71 10.39
CA VAL A 137 4.58 9.53 11.14
C VAL A 137 5.58 8.83 10.22
N ARG A 138 6.74 9.47 9.98
CA ARG A 138 7.80 8.95 9.12
C ARG A 138 8.92 8.36 9.95
N HIS A 139 9.37 7.17 9.57
CA HIS A 139 10.59 6.54 10.05
C HIS A 139 11.47 6.20 8.84
N ASP A 140 12.72 6.63 8.86
CA ASP A 140 13.67 6.25 7.83
C ASP A 140 14.17 4.83 8.09
N LEU A 141 14.40 4.07 6.99
CA LEU A 141 14.82 2.68 7.03
C LEU A 141 16.25 2.58 6.49
N ASP A 142 17.17 2.06 7.31
CA ASP A 142 18.53 1.79 6.89
C ASP A 142 18.64 0.36 6.33
N GLU A 143 18.82 0.23 5.03
CA GLU A 143 18.98 -1.06 4.36
C GLU A 143 20.29 -1.79 4.74
N HIS A 144 21.26 -1.05 5.32
CA HIS A 144 22.56 -1.59 5.76
C HIS A 144 22.51 -2.15 7.18
N ASP A 145 21.44 -1.84 7.94
CA ASP A 145 21.22 -2.41 9.27
C ASP A 145 19.86 -3.13 9.34
N PRO A 146 19.83 -4.42 8.95
CA PRO A 146 18.59 -5.20 8.93
C PRO A 146 17.94 -5.37 10.31
N GLU A 147 18.68 -5.31 11.39
CA GLU A 147 18.16 -5.43 12.76
C GLU A 147 17.35 -4.18 13.14
N VAL A 148 17.95 -3.00 12.97
CA VAL A 148 17.27 -1.72 13.19
C VAL A 148 16.07 -1.58 12.25
N MET A 149 16.23 -1.93 10.97
CA MET A 149 15.13 -1.90 10.01
C MET A 149 13.96 -2.80 10.45
N ARG A 150 14.24 -4.00 10.95
CA ARG A 150 13.22 -4.93 11.46
C ARG A 150 12.50 -4.35 12.69
N GLU A 151 13.22 -3.70 13.61
CA GLU A 151 12.63 -3.06 14.78
C GLU A 151 11.67 -1.94 14.36
N VAL A 152 12.08 -1.10 13.41
CA VAL A 152 11.21 -0.04 12.88
C VAL A 152 9.99 -0.63 12.17
N LEU A 153 10.16 -1.66 11.35
CA LEU A 153 9.04 -2.31 10.65
C LEU A 153 8.07 -3.03 11.61
N ALA A 154 8.52 -3.42 12.81
CA ALA A 154 7.65 -3.99 13.83
C ALA A 154 6.59 -3.00 14.35
N GLU A 155 6.82 -1.68 14.20
CA GLU A 155 5.84 -0.64 14.56
C GLU A 155 4.50 -0.82 13.81
N VAL A 156 4.49 -1.41 12.62
CA VAL A 156 3.26 -1.67 11.84
C VAL A 156 2.25 -2.52 12.64
N ALA A 157 2.74 -3.43 13.48
CA ALA A 157 1.91 -4.30 14.31
C ALA A 157 1.55 -3.72 15.69
N ARG A 158 1.95 -2.47 15.96
CA ARG A 158 1.69 -1.84 17.26
C ARG A 158 0.20 -1.70 17.53
N THR A 159 -0.18 -1.96 18.77
CA THR A 159 -1.56 -1.80 19.26
C THR A 159 -1.66 -0.71 20.31
N LYS A 160 -2.87 -0.19 20.51
CA LYS A 160 -3.23 0.76 21.56
C LYS A 160 -4.32 0.16 22.45
N SER A 161 -4.20 0.36 23.74
CA SER A 161 -5.23 0.04 24.72
C SER A 161 -6.24 1.18 24.77
N VAL A 162 -7.50 0.87 24.48
CA VAL A 162 -8.60 1.85 24.45
C VAL A 162 -9.84 1.27 25.14
N THR A 163 -10.73 2.15 25.58
CA THR A 163 -12.03 1.69 26.10
C THR A 163 -12.91 1.12 24.97
N PRO A 164 -13.85 0.20 25.28
CA PRO A 164 -14.80 -0.31 24.29
C PRO A 164 -15.56 0.79 23.55
N GLN A 165 -15.91 1.89 24.23
CA GLN A 165 -16.57 3.01 23.60
C GLN A 165 -15.68 3.73 22.58
N GLN A 166 -14.39 3.87 22.86
CA GLN A 166 -13.42 4.45 21.93
C GLN A 166 -13.20 3.52 20.72
N ALA A 167 -13.14 2.20 20.95
CA ALA A 167 -13.03 1.22 19.88
C ALA A 167 -14.22 1.31 18.91
N ARG A 168 -15.45 1.42 19.41
CA ARG A 168 -16.65 1.61 18.58
C ARG A 168 -16.61 2.92 17.78
N LYS A 169 -16.14 4.03 18.38
CA LYS A 169 -15.96 5.30 17.66
C LYS A 169 -14.96 5.19 16.52
N LEU A 170 -13.94 4.36 16.68
CA LEU A 170 -12.96 4.03 15.65
C LEU A 170 -13.49 3.03 14.62
N GLY A 171 -14.75 2.57 14.75
CA GLY A 171 -15.38 1.65 13.81
C GLY A 171 -15.00 0.18 14.02
N PHE A 172 -14.53 -0.19 15.22
CA PHE A 172 -14.25 -1.58 15.57
C PHE A 172 -15.40 -2.20 16.37
N ASP A 173 -15.65 -3.47 16.10
CA ASP A 173 -16.54 -4.28 16.92
C ASP A 173 -15.75 -4.82 18.13
N GLU A 174 -16.15 -4.43 19.34
CA GLU A 174 -15.43 -4.78 20.58
C GLU A 174 -15.37 -6.28 20.84
N ASP A 175 -16.42 -7.03 20.46
CA ASP A 175 -16.52 -8.48 20.68
C ASP A 175 -15.46 -9.26 19.87
N MET A 176 -14.88 -8.58 18.88
CA MET A 176 -13.87 -9.15 17.98
C MET A 176 -12.44 -8.72 18.32
N LEU A 177 -12.29 -7.83 19.30
CA LEU A 177 -10.98 -7.33 19.74
C LEU A 177 -10.42 -8.16 20.89
N GLU A 178 -9.11 -8.19 21.02
CA GLU A 178 -8.45 -8.76 22.18
C GLU A 178 -8.58 -7.84 23.39
N HIS A 179 -8.90 -8.41 24.54
CA HIS A 179 -8.87 -7.67 25.79
C HIS A 179 -7.42 -7.36 26.19
N ASP A 180 -7.20 -6.16 26.70
CA ASP A 180 -5.91 -5.78 27.24
C ASP A 180 -5.69 -6.48 28.59
N ARG A 181 -4.72 -7.39 28.63
CA ARG A 181 -4.36 -8.12 29.84
C ARG A 181 -3.81 -7.23 30.96
N SER A 182 -3.22 -6.08 30.60
CA SER A 182 -2.63 -5.12 31.53
C SER A 182 -3.67 -4.13 32.06
N ASN A 183 -4.80 -3.96 31.37
CA ASN A 183 -5.87 -3.01 31.67
C ASN A 183 -7.24 -3.70 31.53
N PRO A 184 -7.67 -4.46 32.55
CA PRO A 184 -8.96 -5.14 32.51
C PRO A 184 -10.10 -4.14 32.25
N GLY A 185 -10.88 -4.35 31.20
CA GLY A 185 -11.95 -3.44 30.76
C GLY A 185 -11.60 -2.64 29.49
N ASN A 186 -10.35 -2.67 29.04
CA ASN A 186 -9.92 -2.13 27.76
C ASN A 186 -9.74 -3.24 26.72
N VAL A 187 -9.75 -2.83 25.47
CA VAL A 187 -9.49 -3.68 24.30
C VAL A 187 -8.31 -3.13 23.50
N LEU A 188 -7.64 -4.00 22.75
CA LEU A 188 -6.53 -3.63 21.90
C LEU A 188 -7.00 -3.33 20.48
N VAL A 189 -6.72 -2.12 19.99
CA VAL A 189 -6.94 -1.73 18.60
C VAL A 189 -5.59 -1.51 17.91
N PRO A 190 -5.50 -1.60 16.56
CA PRO A 190 -4.27 -1.21 15.86
C PRO A 190 -3.94 0.26 16.16
N ALA A 191 -2.67 0.56 16.33
CA ALA A 191 -2.20 1.93 16.53
C ALA A 191 -2.30 2.76 15.24
N TRP A 192 -2.33 2.09 14.10
CA TRP A 192 -2.24 2.69 12.78
C TRP A 192 -3.44 2.33 11.91
N ARG A 193 -3.92 3.32 11.14
CA ARG A 193 -4.97 3.17 10.14
C ARG A 193 -4.44 2.57 8.84
N ASN A 194 -3.22 2.97 8.45
CA ASN A 194 -2.55 2.53 7.24
C ASN A 194 -1.04 2.62 7.43
N ALA A 195 -0.28 1.77 6.75
CA ALA A 195 1.16 1.81 6.67
C ALA A 195 1.64 1.80 5.22
N GLN A 196 2.67 2.59 4.91
CA GLN A 196 3.32 2.63 3.61
C GLN A 196 4.82 2.40 3.79
N ILE A 197 5.36 1.40 3.12
CA ILE A 197 6.76 1.00 3.19
C ILE A 197 7.38 1.21 1.80
N SER A 198 8.27 2.18 1.71
CA SER A 198 9.11 2.36 0.53
C SER A 198 10.46 1.70 0.74
N ILE A 199 10.72 0.64 -0.01
CA ILE A 199 12.00 -0.08 0.02
C ILE A 199 12.51 -0.32 -1.39
N ARG A 200 13.83 -0.28 -1.55
CA ARG A 200 14.46 -0.59 -2.81
C ARG A 200 14.42 -2.09 -3.09
N HIS A 201 13.70 -2.49 -4.14
CA HIS A 201 13.65 -3.86 -4.63
C HIS A 201 13.45 -3.87 -6.14
N PRO A 202 14.11 -4.78 -6.91
CA PRO A 202 14.04 -4.77 -8.38
C PRO A 202 12.64 -4.78 -8.98
N LEU A 203 11.67 -5.42 -8.31
CA LEU A 203 10.28 -5.44 -8.76
C LEU A 203 9.55 -4.13 -8.42
N PHE A 204 9.80 -3.55 -7.25
CA PHE A 204 9.21 -2.28 -6.86
C PHE A 204 9.77 -1.11 -7.68
N GLU A 205 11.07 -1.14 -8.02
CA GLU A 205 11.68 -0.20 -8.97
C GLU A 205 11.03 -0.24 -10.36
N ARG A 206 10.34 -1.34 -10.70
CA ARG A 206 9.61 -1.51 -11.96
C ARG A 206 8.11 -1.19 -11.85
N GLY A 207 7.67 -0.58 -10.74
CA GLY A 207 6.29 -0.16 -10.53
C GLY A 207 5.38 -1.22 -9.91
N LEU A 208 5.93 -2.33 -9.38
CA LEU A 208 5.12 -3.24 -8.58
C LEU A 208 4.78 -2.59 -7.23
N ARG A 209 3.51 -2.67 -6.86
CA ARG A 209 3.01 -2.37 -5.51
C ARG A 209 2.40 -3.62 -4.90
N ILE A 210 2.62 -3.83 -3.62
CA ILE A 210 2.01 -4.91 -2.86
C ILE A 210 1.13 -4.31 -1.79
N LEU A 211 -0.09 -4.81 -1.68
CA LEU A 211 -1.01 -4.47 -0.61
C LEU A 211 -1.23 -5.70 0.27
N ASP A 212 -0.66 -5.68 1.49
CA ASP A 212 -0.96 -6.66 2.53
C ASP A 212 -2.23 -6.21 3.25
N THR A 213 -3.32 -6.91 2.99
CA THR A 213 -4.61 -6.59 3.61
C THR A 213 -4.79 -7.36 4.91
N PRO A 214 -5.45 -6.78 5.91
CA PRO A 214 -5.99 -7.54 7.04
C PRO A 214 -6.82 -8.71 6.51
N GLY A 215 -6.85 -9.84 7.25
CA GLY A 215 -7.67 -10.99 6.83
C GLY A 215 -9.12 -10.57 6.58
N LEU A 216 -9.78 -11.20 5.60
CA LEU A 216 -11.16 -10.87 5.19
C LEU A 216 -12.18 -10.92 6.37
N ASN A 217 -11.81 -11.62 7.45
CA ASN A 217 -12.56 -11.68 8.71
C ASN A 217 -11.95 -10.80 9.82
N ALA A 218 -10.94 -9.98 9.50
CA ALA A 218 -10.42 -8.98 10.43
C ALA A 218 -11.40 -7.81 10.42
N LEU A 219 -12.22 -7.76 11.45
CA LEU A 219 -13.28 -6.79 11.60
C LEU A 219 -12.73 -5.37 11.74
N GLY A 220 -13.39 -4.44 11.06
CA GLY A 220 -12.99 -3.04 11.01
C GLY A 220 -12.00 -2.68 9.91
N SER A 221 -11.71 -3.57 8.95
CA SER A 221 -11.06 -3.16 7.70
C SER A 221 -11.97 -2.17 6.95
N GLU A 222 -11.42 -1.07 6.50
CA GLU A 222 -12.17 -0.11 5.68
C GLU A 222 -12.55 -0.79 4.35
N PRO A 223 -13.83 -0.85 3.97
CA PRO A 223 -14.25 -1.45 2.69
C PRO A 223 -13.62 -0.76 1.49
N GLU A 224 -13.23 0.51 1.64
CA GLU A 224 -12.64 1.34 0.59
C GLU A 224 -11.27 0.86 0.10
N LEU A 225 -10.56 0.05 0.89
CA LEU A 225 -9.25 -0.50 0.52
C LEU A 225 -9.34 -1.76 -0.33
N THR A 226 -10.54 -2.33 -0.48
CA THR A 226 -10.74 -3.61 -1.18
C THR A 226 -11.31 -3.39 -2.60
N ILE A 227 -11.79 -2.20 -2.95
CA ILE A 227 -12.57 -1.94 -4.19
C ILE A 227 -12.20 -0.56 -4.80
N SER A 228 -10.94 -0.25 -4.95
CA SER A 228 -10.56 0.94 -5.77
C SER A 228 -9.53 0.60 -6.81
#